data_f5863948e188b2060db0af956b173778
#
_entry.id   f5863948e188b2060db0af956b173778
#
_cell.length_a   1.000
_cell.length_b   1.000
_cell.length_c   1.000
_cell.angle_alpha   90.00
_cell.angle_beta   90.00
_cell.angle_gamma   90.00
#
_symmetry.space_group_name_H-M   'P 1'
#
loop_
_entity.id
_entity.type
_entity.pdbx_description
1 polymer ?
#
loop_
_entity_poly.entity_id
_entity_poly.type
_entity_poly.pdbx_seq_one_letter_code
_entity_poly.pdbx_strand_id
1 'polypeptide(L)'
;AMQPSVLILDEPTSQLDPIAAADFLATVGKINRELGTTVIMTEHRLEEVFPMSHRVLVMDNGELICDGTPSFVGGELKKQNHAMFTAMPAPMRIYADVPNDLECPVTVREGRNWLNTYAENHALGDIPAAEIPDFANAETVVELQEVWFRYEQKGNDIVKGLSLQVKRGEFLAILGGNGTGKTTTLSLIGGLNRPYRGKILIDGEEINGKNQNNIYRGKLGVLPQNPQSLFVKKTVKEDLYEMLGGRHLPKEEQAKKVRAVSELCHLKNLLDRHPYDLSGGEQQRAALAKVLLLQPKILLLDEPTKGLD
;
A
#
# COMPACT_ATOMS: atom_id res chain seq x y z
N ALA A 1 23.44 -28.28 -6.75
CA ALA A 1 22.11 -27.70 -6.93
C ALA A 1 21.15 -28.82 -7.31
N MET A 2 19.95 -28.86 -6.72
CA MET A 2 18.98 -29.98 -6.84
C MET A 2 18.34 -30.11 -8.22
N GLN A 3 18.43 -29.11 -9.08
CA GLN A 3 17.82 -29.05 -10.44
C GLN A 3 16.39 -29.64 -10.48
N PRO A 4 15.42 -29.06 -9.75
CA PRO A 4 14.08 -29.59 -9.70
C PRO A 4 13.39 -29.45 -11.07
N SER A 5 12.58 -30.43 -11.44
CA SER A 5 11.75 -30.37 -12.66
C SER A 5 10.51 -29.48 -12.46
N VAL A 6 10.07 -29.30 -11.20
CA VAL A 6 8.94 -28.47 -10.81
C VAL A 6 9.36 -27.54 -9.66
N LEU A 7 9.06 -26.26 -9.78
CA LEU A 7 9.30 -25.25 -8.77
C LEU A 7 7.94 -24.68 -8.32
N ILE A 8 7.64 -24.77 -7.03
CA ILE A 8 6.42 -24.22 -6.44
C ILE A 8 6.80 -23.04 -5.57
N LEU A 9 6.20 -21.88 -5.83
CA LEU A 9 6.47 -20.61 -5.17
C LEU A 9 5.17 -20.01 -4.65
N ASP A 10 5.11 -19.78 -3.35
CA ASP A 10 3.96 -19.18 -2.69
C ASP A 10 4.29 -17.74 -2.29
N GLU A 11 3.69 -16.76 -2.97
CA GLU A 11 3.90 -15.31 -2.81
C GLU A 11 5.38 -14.90 -2.66
N PRO A 12 6.26 -15.34 -3.57
CA PRO A 12 7.71 -15.19 -3.36
C PRO A 12 8.19 -13.73 -3.35
N THR A 13 7.39 -12.78 -3.86
CA THR A 13 7.77 -11.36 -3.91
C THR A 13 7.17 -10.52 -2.79
N SER A 14 6.34 -11.08 -1.93
CA SER A 14 5.56 -10.35 -0.89
C SER A 14 6.43 -9.54 0.09
N GLN A 15 7.68 -9.96 0.34
CA GLN A 15 8.62 -9.29 1.24
C GLN A 15 9.71 -8.47 0.49
N LEU A 16 9.71 -8.51 -0.83
CA LEU A 16 10.71 -7.84 -1.65
C LEU A 16 10.27 -6.42 -1.99
N ASP A 17 11.25 -5.51 -2.09
CA ASP A 17 10.98 -4.21 -2.70
C ASP A 17 10.74 -4.35 -4.22
N PRO A 18 10.21 -3.33 -4.91
CA PRO A 18 9.85 -3.45 -6.32
C PRO A 18 11.02 -3.85 -7.24
N ILE A 19 12.25 -3.40 -6.94
CA ILE A 19 13.44 -3.71 -7.76
C ILE A 19 13.81 -5.17 -7.56
N ALA A 20 13.95 -5.62 -6.31
CA ALA A 20 14.28 -6.99 -5.98
C ALA A 20 13.21 -7.98 -6.47
N ALA A 21 11.94 -7.60 -6.43
CA ALA A 21 10.84 -8.41 -6.95
C ALA A 21 10.91 -8.58 -8.48
N ALA A 22 11.16 -7.50 -9.22
CA ALA A 22 11.33 -7.57 -10.67
C ALA A 22 12.52 -8.45 -11.07
N ASP A 23 13.67 -8.31 -10.39
CA ASP A 23 14.86 -9.12 -10.61
C ASP A 23 14.61 -10.61 -10.30
N PHE A 24 13.87 -10.89 -9.22
CA PHE A 24 13.49 -12.25 -8.85
C PHE A 24 12.60 -12.88 -9.93
N LEU A 25 11.52 -12.20 -10.34
CA LEU A 25 10.59 -12.68 -11.38
C LEU A 25 11.31 -12.87 -12.72
N ALA A 26 12.20 -11.95 -13.10
CA ALA A 26 13.02 -12.10 -14.30
C ALA A 26 13.90 -13.37 -14.22
N THR A 27 14.47 -13.67 -13.04
CA THR A 27 15.27 -14.88 -12.80
C THR A 27 14.40 -16.14 -12.91
N VAL A 28 13.20 -16.15 -12.32
CA VAL A 28 12.25 -17.27 -12.43
C VAL A 28 11.85 -17.52 -13.89
N GLY A 29 11.54 -16.45 -14.61
CA GLY A 29 11.25 -16.53 -16.05
C GLY A 29 12.41 -17.08 -16.87
N LYS A 30 13.66 -16.73 -16.52
CA LYS A 30 14.86 -17.29 -17.16
C LYS A 30 15.01 -18.77 -16.88
N ILE A 31 14.82 -19.20 -15.62
CA ILE A 31 14.88 -20.62 -15.22
C ILE A 31 13.84 -21.43 -16.02
N ASN A 32 12.60 -20.93 -16.11
CA ASN A 32 11.56 -21.61 -16.90
C ASN A 32 11.96 -21.74 -18.38
N ARG A 33 12.40 -20.66 -19.04
CA ARG A 33 12.73 -20.67 -20.47
C ARG A 33 14.00 -21.46 -20.81
N GLU A 34 15.07 -21.31 -20.00
CA GLU A 34 16.38 -21.88 -20.34
C GLU A 34 16.58 -23.30 -19.80
N LEU A 35 16.01 -23.61 -18.63
CA LEU A 35 16.14 -24.93 -18.00
C LEU A 35 14.93 -25.82 -18.20
N GLY A 36 13.83 -25.30 -18.77
CA GLY A 36 12.60 -26.05 -18.94
C GLY A 36 11.90 -26.43 -17.63
N THR A 37 12.24 -25.78 -16.52
CA THR A 37 11.62 -26.04 -15.20
C THR A 37 10.17 -25.58 -15.22
N THR A 38 9.24 -26.47 -14.84
CA THR A 38 7.84 -26.10 -14.64
C THR A 38 7.71 -25.21 -13.39
N VAL A 39 7.04 -24.09 -13.51
CA VAL A 39 6.82 -23.18 -12.38
C VAL A 39 5.32 -23.08 -12.07
N ILE A 40 4.98 -23.26 -10.80
CA ILE A 40 3.64 -23.00 -10.24
C ILE A 40 3.83 -21.92 -9.20
N MET A 41 3.12 -20.79 -9.34
CA MET A 41 3.35 -19.62 -8.47
C MET A 41 2.02 -18.98 -8.09
N THR A 42 1.87 -18.60 -6.81
CA THR A 42 0.84 -17.66 -6.37
C THR A 42 1.46 -16.28 -6.28
N GLU A 43 0.77 -15.25 -6.71
CA GLU A 43 1.25 -13.86 -6.67
C GLU A 43 0.13 -12.84 -6.70
N HIS A 44 0.40 -11.68 -6.10
CA HIS A 44 -0.48 -10.50 -6.13
C HIS A 44 0.02 -9.41 -7.11
N ARG A 45 1.25 -9.51 -7.61
CA ARG A 45 1.85 -8.57 -8.58
C ARG A 45 1.49 -8.94 -10.01
N LEU A 46 0.21 -8.78 -10.35
CA LEU A 46 -0.33 -9.27 -11.62
C LEU A 46 0.26 -8.54 -12.83
N GLU A 47 0.71 -7.28 -12.69
CA GLU A 47 1.34 -6.49 -13.75
C GLU A 47 2.59 -7.21 -14.34
N GLU A 48 3.40 -7.82 -13.47
CA GLU A 48 4.62 -8.53 -13.89
C GLU A 48 4.36 -9.99 -14.25
N VAL A 49 3.43 -10.65 -13.54
CA VAL A 49 3.25 -12.11 -13.62
C VAL A 49 2.38 -12.52 -14.80
N PHE A 50 1.32 -11.77 -15.12
CA PHE A 50 0.45 -12.08 -16.26
C PHE A 50 1.21 -12.17 -17.59
N PRO A 51 2.08 -11.20 -17.97
CA PRO A 51 2.82 -11.27 -19.23
C PRO A 51 3.80 -12.44 -19.33
N MET A 52 4.24 -13.02 -18.20
CA MET A 52 5.16 -14.16 -18.21
C MET A 52 4.47 -15.52 -18.08
N SER A 53 3.19 -15.54 -17.73
CA SER A 53 2.43 -16.75 -17.49
C SER A 53 1.92 -17.37 -18.81
N HIS A 54 1.99 -18.69 -18.94
CA HIS A 54 1.37 -19.43 -20.05
C HIS A 54 -0.08 -19.78 -19.76
N ARG A 55 -0.41 -19.97 -18.48
CA ARG A 55 -1.73 -20.35 -17.99
C ARG A 55 -1.96 -19.69 -16.64
N VAL A 56 -3.17 -19.18 -16.43
CA VAL A 56 -3.60 -18.52 -15.19
C VAL A 56 -4.85 -19.20 -14.68
N LEU A 57 -4.87 -19.49 -13.38
CA LEU A 57 -6.03 -19.95 -12.64
C LEU A 57 -6.48 -18.83 -11.70
N VAL A 58 -7.76 -18.52 -11.72
CA VAL A 58 -8.36 -17.57 -10.76
C VAL A 58 -9.26 -18.33 -9.80
N MET A 59 -9.01 -18.15 -8.52
CA MET A 59 -9.77 -18.75 -7.44
C MET A 59 -10.47 -17.68 -6.62
N ASP A 60 -11.71 -17.94 -6.23
CA ASP A 60 -12.45 -17.13 -5.28
C ASP A 60 -13.28 -18.03 -4.36
N ASN A 61 -13.29 -17.73 -3.05
CA ASN A 61 -14.00 -18.51 -2.02
C ASN A 61 -13.74 -20.03 -2.06
N GLY A 62 -12.55 -20.45 -2.51
CA GLY A 62 -12.16 -21.86 -2.62
C GLY A 62 -12.62 -22.54 -3.92
N GLU A 63 -13.28 -21.83 -4.81
CA GLU A 63 -13.75 -22.32 -6.11
C GLU A 63 -12.88 -21.79 -7.25
N LEU A 64 -12.74 -22.60 -8.31
CA LEU A 64 -12.07 -22.22 -9.54
C LEU A 64 -13.04 -21.40 -10.41
N ILE A 65 -12.75 -20.11 -10.57
CA ILE A 65 -13.58 -19.19 -11.34
C ILE A 65 -13.23 -19.24 -12.83
N CYS A 66 -11.93 -19.26 -13.12
CA CYS A 66 -11.43 -19.21 -14.49
C CYS A 66 -10.08 -19.91 -14.63
N ASP A 67 -9.86 -20.57 -15.78
CA ASP A 67 -8.62 -21.27 -16.11
C ASP A 67 -8.35 -21.12 -17.61
N GLY A 68 -7.19 -20.56 -17.97
CA GLY A 68 -6.83 -20.36 -19.37
C GLY A 68 -5.60 -19.50 -19.58
N THR A 69 -5.44 -19.02 -20.82
CA THR A 69 -4.39 -18.05 -21.14
C THR A 69 -4.66 -16.70 -20.45
N PRO A 70 -3.64 -15.89 -20.18
CA PRO A 70 -3.83 -14.57 -19.56
C PRO A 70 -4.89 -13.70 -20.28
N SER A 71 -4.87 -13.65 -21.62
CA SER A 71 -5.84 -12.90 -22.42
C SER A 71 -7.28 -13.43 -22.24
N PHE A 72 -7.47 -14.74 -22.28
CA PHE A 72 -8.77 -15.38 -22.03
C PHE A 72 -9.30 -15.08 -20.65
N VAL A 73 -8.45 -15.23 -19.61
CA VAL A 73 -8.81 -14.96 -18.21
C VAL A 73 -9.22 -13.50 -18.02
N GLY A 74 -8.50 -12.56 -18.61
CA GLY A 74 -8.87 -11.14 -18.58
C GLY A 74 -10.23 -10.86 -19.21
N GLY A 75 -10.51 -11.47 -20.37
CA GLY A 75 -11.81 -11.35 -21.03
C GLY A 75 -12.97 -11.93 -20.20
N GLU A 76 -12.77 -13.08 -19.58
CA GLU A 76 -13.79 -13.73 -18.73
C GLU A 76 -14.07 -12.94 -17.45
N LEU A 77 -13.03 -12.45 -16.75
CA LEU A 77 -13.19 -11.62 -15.54
C LEU A 77 -13.92 -10.32 -15.84
N LYS A 78 -13.66 -9.70 -17.02
CA LYS A 78 -14.41 -8.53 -17.50
C LYS A 78 -15.89 -8.85 -17.68
N LYS A 79 -16.23 -9.94 -18.40
CA LYS A 79 -17.62 -10.35 -18.63
C LYS A 79 -18.38 -10.61 -17.34
N GLN A 80 -17.72 -11.21 -16.36
CA GLN A 80 -18.30 -11.50 -15.05
C GLN A 80 -18.34 -10.29 -14.12
N ASN A 81 -17.76 -9.16 -14.50
CA ASN A 81 -17.57 -7.97 -13.65
C ASN A 81 -16.95 -8.33 -12.29
N HIS A 82 -15.96 -9.23 -12.32
CA HIS A 82 -15.33 -9.75 -11.11
C HIS A 82 -14.43 -8.72 -10.44
N ALA A 83 -14.44 -8.62 -9.09
CA ALA A 83 -13.68 -7.62 -8.34
C ALA A 83 -12.16 -7.69 -8.60
N MET A 84 -11.61 -8.90 -8.83
CA MET A 84 -10.20 -9.11 -9.18
C MET A 84 -9.76 -8.36 -10.44
N PHE A 85 -10.72 -7.96 -11.30
CA PHE A 85 -10.39 -7.24 -12.54
C PHE A 85 -9.70 -5.90 -12.25
N THR A 86 -9.95 -5.27 -11.11
CA THR A 86 -9.30 -4.00 -10.71
C THR A 86 -7.79 -4.14 -10.51
N ALA A 87 -7.31 -5.36 -10.22
CA ALA A 87 -5.89 -5.67 -10.01
C ALA A 87 -5.17 -6.11 -11.30
N MET A 88 -5.88 -6.25 -12.43
CA MET A 88 -5.30 -6.70 -13.70
C MET A 88 -4.28 -5.69 -14.26
N PRO A 89 -3.34 -6.14 -15.13
CA PRO A 89 -2.42 -5.27 -15.84
C PRO A 89 -3.10 -4.08 -16.51
N ALA A 90 -2.40 -2.93 -16.53
CA ALA A 90 -2.94 -1.68 -17.09
C ALA A 90 -3.54 -1.80 -18.49
N PRO A 91 -2.93 -2.54 -19.47
CA PRO A 91 -3.54 -2.75 -20.78
C PRO A 91 -4.91 -3.42 -20.74
N MET A 92 -5.09 -4.41 -19.82
CA MET A 92 -6.35 -5.11 -19.62
C MET A 92 -7.42 -4.18 -19.05
N ARG A 93 -7.05 -3.34 -18.08
CA ARG A 93 -7.98 -2.37 -17.47
C ARG A 93 -8.47 -1.34 -18.48
N ILE A 94 -7.56 -0.76 -19.28
CA ILE A 94 -7.91 0.18 -20.36
C ILE A 94 -8.86 -0.48 -21.37
N TYR A 95 -8.55 -1.71 -21.78
CA TYR A 95 -9.40 -2.50 -22.66
C TYR A 95 -10.83 -2.67 -22.10
N ALA A 96 -10.97 -2.83 -20.79
CA ALA A 96 -12.25 -3.06 -20.17
C ALA A 96 -13.13 -1.82 -20.03
N ASP A 97 -12.53 -0.64 -19.99
CA ASP A 97 -13.24 0.63 -19.77
C ASP A 97 -14.07 1.06 -20.98
N VAL A 98 -13.86 0.43 -22.15
CA VAL A 98 -14.61 0.75 -23.35
C VAL A 98 -15.27 -0.49 -23.94
N PRO A 99 -16.49 -0.38 -24.52
CA PRO A 99 -17.13 -1.48 -25.24
C PRO A 99 -16.32 -1.83 -26.49
N ASN A 100 -15.92 -3.08 -26.61
CA ASN A 100 -15.23 -3.59 -27.80
C ASN A 100 -15.28 -5.12 -27.83
N ASP A 101 -15.09 -5.70 -29.02
CA ASP A 101 -15.06 -7.16 -29.28
C ASP A 101 -13.65 -7.64 -29.64
N LEU A 102 -12.62 -6.82 -29.41
CA LEU A 102 -11.23 -7.18 -29.66
C LEU A 102 -10.70 -8.11 -28.59
N GLU A 103 -9.59 -8.79 -28.85
CA GLU A 103 -8.91 -9.64 -27.88
C GLU A 103 -8.31 -8.80 -26.74
N CYS A 104 -8.41 -9.33 -25.51
CA CYS A 104 -7.90 -8.65 -24.32
C CYS A 104 -6.36 -8.58 -24.32
N PRO A 105 -5.75 -7.40 -24.36
CA PRO A 105 -4.30 -7.26 -24.37
C PRO A 105 -3.72 -7.50 -22.97
N VAL A 106 -2.62 -8.23 -22.88
CA VAL A 106 -1.92 -8.55 -21.63
C VAL A 106 -0.70 -7.65 -21.44
N THR A 107 0.06 -7.44 -22.50
CA THR A 107 1.29 -6.64 -22.47
C THR A 107 1.05 -5.20 -22.94
N VAL A 108 1.95 -4.29 -22.54
CA VAL A 108 1.92 -2.89 -23.02
C VAL A 108 1.99 -2.84 -24.58
N ARG A 109 2.75 -3.73 -25.21
CA ARG A 109 2.83 -3.82 -26.67
C ARG A 109 1.48 -4.19 -27.28
N GLU A 110 0.82 -5.19 -26.73
CA GLU A 110 -0.52 -5.62 -27.20
C GLU A 110 -1.55 -4.53 -26.93
N GLY A 111 -1.51 -3.88 -25.77
CA GLY A 111 -2.38 -2.75 -25.43
C GLY A 111 -2.23 -1.57 -26.38
N ARG A 112 -1.00 -1.27 -26.80
CA ARG A 112 -0.74 -0.24 -27.81
C ARG A 112 -1.33 -0.62 -29.17
N ASN A 113 -1.16 -1.86 -29.62
CA ASN A 113 -1.74 -2.33 -30.86
C ASN A 113 -3.27 -2.31 -30.81
N TRP A 114 -3.85 -2.79 -29.71
CA TRP A 114 -5.28 -2.75 -29.46
C TRP A 114 -5.82 -1.31 -29.51
N LEU A 115 -5.15 -0.35 -28.86
CA LEU A 115 -5.55 1.06 -28.86
C LEU A 115 -5.50 1.68 -30.25
N ASN A 116 -4.49 1.37 -31.05
CA ASN A 116 -4.40 1.83 -32.44
C ASN A 116 -5.59 1.32 -33.26
N THR A 117 -5.90 0.02 -33.18
CA THR A 117 -7.05 -0.57 -33.90
C THR A 117 -8.38 0.03 -33.41
N TYR A 118 -8.52 0.26 -32.09
CA TYR A 118 -9.70 0.91 -31.50
C TYR A 118 -9.86 2.34 -32.06
N ALA A 119 -8.77 3.12 -32.10
CA ALA A 119 -8.77 4.52 -32.57
C ALA A 119 -9.08 4.69 -34.07
N GLU A 120 -8.85 3.67 -34.90
CA GLU A 120 -9.23 3.69 -36.29
C GLU A 120 -10.75 3.86 -36.52
N ASN A 121 -11.53 3.36 -35.55
CA ASN A 121 -13.00 3.36 -35.63
C ASN A 121 -13.68 4.29 -34.62
N HIS A 122 -12.90 4.95 -33.76
CA HIS A 122 -13.41 5.78 -32.66
C HIS A 122 -12.61 7.07 -32.54
N ALA A 123 -13.28 8.21 -32.58
CA ALA A 123 -12.62 9.48 -32.29
C ALA A 123 -12.19 9.53 -30.84
N LEU A 124 -10.90 9.77 -30.57
CA LEU A 124 -10.40 10.01 -29.22
C LEU A 124 -10.74 11.45 -28.84
N GLY A 125 -11.35 11.63 -27.68
CA GLY A 125 -11.63 12.95 -27.11
C GLY A 125 -10.37 13.64 -26.58
N ASP A 126 -10.49 14.95 -26.32
CA ASP A 126 -9.43 15.69 -25.65
C ASP A 126 -9.20 15.17 -24.22
N ILE A 127 -7.93 15.08 -23.83
CA ILE A 127 -7.59 14.72 -22.45
C ILE A 127 -7.92 15.92 -21.56
N PRO A 128 -8.85 15.80 -20.59
CA PRO A 128 -9.12 16.88 -19.67
C PRO A 128 -7.84 17.27 -18.92
N ALA A 129 -7.58 18.59 -18.81
CA ALA A 129 -6.47 19.08 -18.04
C ALA A 129 -6.62 18.62 -16.58
N ALA A 130 -5.63 17.92 -16.04
CA ALA A 130 -5.62 17.55 -14.64
C ALA A 130 -5.44 18.82 -13.79
N GLU A 131 -6.36 19.07 -12.87
CA GLU A 131 -6.17 20.09 -11.82
C GLU A 131 -5.08 19.58 -10.87
N ILE A 132 -3.87 20.11 -11.01
CA ILE A 132 -2.78 19.81 -10.07
C ILE A 132 -2.94 20.80 -8.90
N PRO A 133 -3.18 20.31 -7.66
CA PRO A 133 -3.27 21.18 -6.49
C PRO A 133 -1.98 21.98 -6.32
N ASP A 134 -2.09 23.32 -6.18
CA ASP A 134 -0.96 24.19 -5.89
C ASP A 134 -0.75 24.34 -4.38
N PHE A 135 0.35 23.79 -3.88
CA PHE A 135 0.74 23.89 -2.47
C PHE A 135 1.78 25.00 -2.19
N ALA A 136 2.14 25.83 -3.20
CA ALA A 136 3.21 26.82 -3.05
C ALA A 136 2.96 27.80 -1.88
N ASN A 137 1.69 28.19 -1.67
CA ASN A 137 1.28 29.13 -0.61
C ASN A 137 0.71 28.42 0.64
N ALA A 138 0.71 27.08 0.67
CA ALA A 138 0.18 26.33 1.81
C ALA A 138 1.16 26.36 2.98
N GLU A 139 0.62 26.33 4.19
CA GLU A 139 1.39 26.29 5.44
C GLU A 139 2.25 25.01 5.51
N THR A 140 3.52 25.15 5.93
CA THR A 140 4.40 24.01 6.19
C THR A 140 4.02 23.35 7.52
N VAL A 141 3.63 22.08 7.49
CA VAL A 141 3.19 21.32 8.67
C VAL A 141 4.25 20.34 9.17
N VAL A 142 5.17 19.91 8.30
CA VAL A 142 6.35 19.11 8.68
C VAL A 142 7.58 19.76 8.04
N GLU A 143 8.63 19.97 8.81
CA GLU A 143 9.89 20.48 8.29
C GLU A 143 11.07 19.74 8.91
N LEU A 144 11.95 19.21 8.07
CA LEU A 144 13.24 18.65 8.43
C LEU A 144 14.34 19.59 7.93
N GLN A 145 15.28 19.93 8.79
CA GLN A 145 16.40 20.83 8.49
C GLN A 145 17.72 20.10 8.75
N GLU A 146 18.42 19.70 7.68
CA GLU A 146 19.74 19.05 7.75
C GLU A 146 19.79 17.87 8.74
N VAL A 147 18.78 16.99 8.71
CA VAL A 147 18.60 15.89 9.66
C VAL A 147 19.57 14.75 9.37
N TRP A 148 20.36 14.38 10.40
CA TRP A 148 21.25 13.23 10.38
C TRP A 148 20.89 12.26 11.48
N PHE A 149 20.87 10.95 11.16
CA PHE A 149 20.52 9.91 12.12
C PHE A 149 21.28 8.60 11.86
N ARG A 150 21.66 7.96 12.97
CA ARG A 150 22.18 6.60 13.06
C ARG A 150 21.65 5.93 14.33
N TYR A 151 21.49 4.63 14.30
CA TYR A 151 21.03 3.88 15.47
C TYR A 151 22.12 3.72 16.53
N GLU A 152 23.37 3.52 16.12
CA GLU A 152 24.52 3.34 16.99
C GLU A 152 25.53 4.46 16.80
N GLN A 153 26.20 4.90 17.89
CA GLN A 153 27.15 6.03 17.82
C GLN A 153 28.28 5.82 16.81
N LYS A 154 28.74 4.57 16.62
CA LYS A 154 29.78 4.20 15.67
C LYS A 154 29.24 3.56 14.38
N GLY A 155 27.90 3.49 14.25
CA GLY A 155 27.23 2.91 13.08
C GLY A 155 27.21 3.84 11.88
N ASN A 156 26.81 3.29 10.73
CA ASN A 156 26.61 4.08 9.52
C ASN A 156 25.39 5.02 9.65
N ASP A 157 25.50 6.19 9.05
CA ASP A 157 24.35 7.10 8.96
C ASP A 157 23.27 6.51 8.05
N ILE A 158 22.06 6.40 8.59
CA ILE A 158 20.87 5.93 7.87
C ILE A 158 20.19 7.11 7.17
N VAL A 159 20.08 8.25 7.86
CA VAL A 159 19.60 9.52 7.27
C VAL A 159 20.76 10.49 7.25
N LYS A 160 20.99 11.11 6.08
CA LYS A 160 22.21 11.90 5.80
C LYS A 160 21.86 13.28 5.28
N GLY A 161 21.74 14.27 6.18
CA GLY A 161 21.49 15.66 5.81
C GLY A 161 20.13 15.88 5.15
N LEU A 162 19.10 15.15 5.57
CA LEU A 162 17.78 15.24 4.96
C LEU A 162 17.13 16.57 5.30
N SER A 163 16.77 17.34 4.27
CA SER A 163 15.96 18.56 4.36
C SER A 163 14.70 18.36 3.54
N LEU A 164 13.53 18.58 4.15
CA LEU A 164 12.22 18.30 3.55
C LEU A 164 11.19 19.25 4.16
N GLN A 165 10.26 19.74 3.35
CA GLN A 165 9.05 20.43 3.80
C GLN A 165 7.82 19.71 3.27
N VAL A 166 6.80 19.52 4.11
CA VAL A 166 5.50 19.00 3.73
C VAL A 166 4.45 20.05 4.04
N LYS A 167 3.60 20.32 3.08
CA LYS A 167 2.56 21.35 3.17
C LYS A 167 1.24 20.79 3.69
N ARG A 168 0.40 21.65 4.23
CA ARG A 168 -0.94 21.27 4.70
C ARG A 168 -1.79 20.74 3.55
N GLY A 169 -2.33 19.54 3.71
CA GLY A 169 -3.14 18.86 2.69
C GLY A 169 -2.35 18.16 1.59
N GLU A 170 -1.01 18.23 1.62
CA GLU A 170 -0.14 17.53 0.67
C GLU A 170 -0.13 16.02 0.94
N PHE A 171 -0.16 15.22 -0.12
CA PHE A 171 0.10 13.78 -0.08
C PHE A 171 1.52 13.52 -0.58
N LEU A 172 2.44 13.29 0.36
CA LEU A 172 3.84 13.00 0.06
C LEU A 172 4.11 11.49 0.09
N ALA A 173 4.68 10.94 -0.98
CA ALA A 173 5.17 9.56 -1.03
C ALA A 173 6.69 9.52 -0.91
N ILE A 174 7.22 8.74 0.06
CA ILE A 174 8.65 8.48 0.24
C ILE A 174 8.96 7.12 -0.39
N LEU A 175 9.69 7.12 -1.50
CA LEU A 175 10.01 5.92 -2.27
C LEU A 175 11.49 5.51 -2.09
N GLY A 176 11.78 4.24 -2.29
CA GLY A 176 13.13 3.68 -2.22
C GLY A 176 13.14 2.19 -1.92
N GLY A 177 14.23 1.50 -2.18
CA GLY A 177 14.43 0.09 -1.86
C GLY A 177 14.43 -0.21 -0.36
N ASN A 178 14.55 -1.48 0.01
CA ASN A 178 14.68 -1.87 1.41
C ASN A 178 16.00 -1.34 2.01
N GLY A 179 15.95 -0.89 3.27
CA GLY A 179 17.12 -0.35 3.98
C GLY A 179 17.52 1.09 3.62
N THR A 180 16.79 1.81 2.76
CA THR A 180 17.13 3.20 2.37
C THR A 180 16.74 4.25 3.40
N GLY A 181 16.13 3.87 4.53
CA GLY A 181 15.80 4.79 5.63
C GLY A 181 14.37 5.35 5.61
N LYS A 182 13.43 4.81 4.81
CA LYS A 182 12.03 5.26 4.77
C LYS A 182 11.35 5.20 6.14
N THR A 183 11.28 4.02 6.74
CA THR A 183 10.75 3.80 8.10
C THR A 183 11.47 4.64 9.14
N THR A 184 12.79 4.78 9.02
CA THR A 184 13.60 5.62 9.91
C THR A 184 13.21 7.09 9.79
N THR A 185 13.00 7.59 8.58
CA THR A 185 12.53 8.96 8.36
C THR A 185 11.15 9.19 8.97
N LEU A 186 10.20 8.26 8.77
CA LEU A 186 8.88 8.34 9.40
C LEU A 186 8.97 8.30 10.93
N SER A 187 9.85 7.46 11.50
CA SER A 187 10.07 7.38 12.96
C SER A 187 10.67 8.66 13.54
N LEU A 188 11.51 9.35 12.78
CA LEU A 188 12.06 10.66 13.14
C LEU A 188 10.97 11.74 13.13
N ILE A 189 10.16 11.81 12.08
CA ILE A 189 9.00 12.72 12.00
C ILE A 189 7.99 12.42 13.12
N GLY A 190 7.77 11.12 13.40
CA GLY A 190 6.95 10.67 14.53
C GLY A 190 7.56 10.94 15.91
N GLY A 191 8.79 11.43 16.00
CA GLY A 191 9.47 11.67 17.27
C GLY A 191 9.82 10.39 18.05
N LEU A 192 9.70 9.20 17.45
CA LEU A 192 10.11 7.93 18.06
C LEU A 192 11.63 7.81 18.17
N ASN A 193 12.32 8.36 17.17
CA ASN A 193 13.77 8.52 17.15
C ASN A 193 14.16 10.00 17.16
N ARG A 194 15.40 10.31 17.57
CA ARG A 194 15.92 11.68 17.60
C ARG A 194 17.14 11.78 16.73
N PRO A 195 17.21 12.82 15.86
CA PRO A 195 18.43 13.07 15.10
C PRO A 195 19.55 13.49 16.04
N TYR A 196 20.78 13.10 15.72
CA TYR A 196 21.96 13.61 16.44
C TYR A 196 22.42 14.97 15.89
N ARG A 197 21.96 15.35 14.69
CA ARG A 197 22.19 16.65 14.06
C ARG A 197 20.97 17.05 13.23
N GLY A 198 20.71 18.35 13.15
CA GLY A 198 19.56 18.93 12.46
C GLY A 198 18.34 19.08 13.37
N LYS A 199 17.22 19.49 12.82
CA LYS A 199 15.97 19.77 13.54
C LYS A 199 14.78 19.24 12.78
N ILE A 200 13.73 18.90 13.52
CA ILE A 200 12.43 18.48 12.98
C ILE A 200 11.37 19.34 13.65
N LEU A 201 10.54 19.99 12.84
CA LEU A 201 9.44 20.82 13.30
C LEU A 201 8.11 20.25 12.82
N ILE A 202 7.10 20.27 13.70
CA ILE A 202 5.69 19.93 13.41
C ILE A 202 4.84 21.16 13.76
N ASP A 203 4.09 21.67 12.78
CA ASP A 203 3.34 22.92 12.91
C ASP A 203 4.23 24.07 13.47
N GLY A 204 5.49 24.18 13.01
CA GLY A 204 6.45 25.17 13.44
C GLY A 204 7.11 24.94 14.82
N GLU A 205 6.68 23.91 15.57
CA GLU A 205 7.26 23.57 16.88
C GLU A 205 8.33 22.47 16.74
N GLU A 206 9.56 22.72 17.21
CA GLU A 206 10.63 21.72 17.21
C GLU A 206 10.29 20.54 18.11
N ILE A 207 10.39 19.32 17.57
CA ILE A 207 10.20 18.08 18.33
C ILE A 207 11.39 17.88 19.27
N ASN A 208 11.13 17.89 20.56
CA ASN A 208 12.12 17.63 21.60
C ASN A 208 11.53 16.70 22.67
N GLY A 209 12.39 16.19 23.57
CA GLY A 209 11.96 15.23 24.60
C GLY A 209 10.90 15.72 25.57
N LYS A 210 10.64 17.04 25.62
CA LYS A 210 9.66 17.62 26.55
C LYS A 210 8.27 17.71 25.92
N ASN A 211 8.17 17.88 24.59
CA ASN A 211 6.89 18.07 23.88
C ASN A 211 6.46 16.88 23.01
N GLN A 212 7.23 15.81 22.97
CA GLN A 212 6.97 14.62 22.15
C GLN A 212 5.54 14.06 22.35
N ASN A 213 5.03 14.00 23.58
CA ASN A 213 3.67 13.52 23.83
C ASN A 213 2.58 14.49 23.32
N ASN A 214 2.88 15.75 23.12
CA ASN A 214 1.91 16.75 22.66
C ASN A 214 1.64 16.65 21.16
N ILE A 215 2.59 16.18 20.36
CA ILE A 215 2.40 16.01 18.92
C ILE A 215 1.35 14.95 18.60
N TYR A 216 1.16 13.94 19.45
CA TYR A 216 0.14 12.90 19.30
C TYR A 216 -1.27 13.33 19.75
N ARG A 217 -1.41 14.52 20.36
CA ARG A 217 -2.72 15.02 20.78
C ARG A 217 -3.43 15.75 19.64
N GLY A 218 -3.92 14.97 18.65
CA GLY A 218 -4.67 15.50 17.51
C GLY A 218 -3.83 16.15 16.40
N LYS A 219 -2.48 16.18 16.54
CA LYS A 219 -1.60 16.68 15.47
C LYS A 219 -1.16 15.51 14.57
N LEU A 220 -0.61 14.45 15.13
CA LEU A 220 0.04 13.37 14.40
C LEU A 220 -0.58 12.01 14.69
N GLY A 221 -0.83 11.23 13.65
CA GLY A 221 -1.17 9.80 13.71
C GLY A 221 -0.13 8.98 12.97
N VAL A 222 0.25 7.82 13.52
CA VAL A 222 1.23 6.92 12.91
C VAL A 222 0.60 5.55 12.75
N LEU A 223 0.59 5.04 11.53
CA LEU A 223 0.30 3.65 11.22
C LEU A 223 1.64 2.94 10.98
N PRO A 224 2.09 2.08 11.89
CA PRO A 224 3.35 1.35 11.75
C PRO A 224 3.23 0.23 10.72
N GLN A 225 4.37 -0.22 10.20
CA GLN A 225 4.48 -1.33 9.26
C GLN A 225 3.85 -2.64 9.80
N ASN A 226 4.00 -2.90 11.12
CA ASN A 226 3.32 -4.02 11.78
C ASN A 226 2.08 -3.53 12.53
N PRO A 227 0.86 -3.76 11.99
CA PRO A 227 -0.39 -3.31 12.60
C PRO A 227 -0.66 -3.96 13.96
N GLN A 228 -0.14 -5.17 14.20
CA GLN A 228 -0.34 -5.91 15.44
C GLN A 228 0.19 -5.17 16.68
N SER A 229 1.20 -4.32 16.50
CA SER A 229 1.77 -3.50 17.59
C SER A 229 0.77 -2.50 18.19
N LEU A 230 -0.33 -2.21 17.48
CA LEU A 230 -1.37 -1.30 17.95
C LEU A 230 -2.50 -1.99 18.72
N PHE A 231 -2.61 -3.32 18.67
CA PHE A 231 -3.72 -4.03 19.30
C PHE A 231 -3.39 -4.43 20.75
N VAL A 232 -4.27 -4.04 21.67
CA VAL A 232 -4.10 -4.24 23.12
C VAL A 232 -5.33 -4.85 23.79
N LYS A 233 -6.44 -5.02 23.05
CA LYS A 233 -7.72 -5.53 23.58
C LYS A 233 -8.08 -6.86 22.94
N LYS A 234 -9.12 -7.51 23.48
CA LYS A 234 -9.59 -8.82 23.03
C LYS A 234 -10.44 -8.76 21.75
N THR A 235 -11.07 -7.63 21.48
CA THR A 235 -11.87 -7.44 20.27
C THR A 235 -11.49 -6.16 19.56
N VAL A 236 -11.68 -6.12 18.24
CA VAL A 236 -11.50 -4.90 17.43
C VAL A 236 -12.32 -3.74 17.99
N LYS A 237 -13.56 -4.00 18.38
CA LYS A 237 -14.45 -3.01 18.96
C LYS A 237 -13.87 -2.39 20.25
N GLU A 238 -13.40 -3.22 21.18
CA GLU A 238 -12.77 -2.73 22.41
C GLU A 238 -11.51 -1.90 22.12
N ASP A 239 -10.71 -2.31 21.14
CA ASP A 239 -9.52 -1.57 20.69
C ASP A 239 -9.87 -0.19 20.14
N LEU A 240 -10.98 -0.07 19.37
CA LEU A 240 -11.44 1.21 18.88
C LEU A 240 -11.94 2.12 20.02
N TYR A 241 -12.72 1.58 20.97
CA TYR A 241 -13.18 2.36 22.11
C TYR A 241 -12.05 2.80 23.05
N GLU A 242 -11.01 1.99 23.19
CA GLU A 242 -9.83 2.32 24.01
C GLU A 242 -9.17 3.62 23.56
N MET A 243 -9.10 3.87 22.22
CA MET A 243 -8.53 5.10 21.67
C MET A 243 -9.28 6.37 22.07
N LEU A 244 -10.53 6.25 22.49
CA LEU A 244 -11.38 7.35 22.92
C LEU A 244 -11.43 7.51 24.45
N GLY A 245 -10.91 6.54 25.22
CA GLY A 245 -11.06 6.47 26.67
C GLY A 245 -10.48 7.66 27.45
N GLY A 246 -9.50 8.37 26.91
CA GLY A 246 -8.91 9.56 27.53
C GLY A 246 -9.53 10.92 27.13
N ARG A 247 -10.61 10.93 26.33
CA ARG A 247 -11.10 12.16 25.69
C ARG A 247 -12.37 12.75 26.34
N HIS A 248 -12.87 12.17 27.44
CA HIS A 248 -14.09 12.60 28.14
C HIS A 248 -15.31 12.83 27.22
N LEU A 249 -15.43 12.05 26.14
CA LEU A 249 -16.55 12.14 25.20
C LEU A 249 -17.78 11.39 25.75
N PRO A 250 -19.01 11.89 25.55
CA PRO A 250 -20.23 11.16 25.84
C PRO A 250 -20.25 9.80 25.12
N LYS A 251 -20.86 8.77 25.75
CA LYS A 251 -20.91 7.41 25.17
C LYS A 251 -21.55 7.38 23.77
N GLU A 252 -22.57 8.19 23.54
CA GLU A 252 -23.23 8.29 22.23
C GLU A 252 -22.28 8.84 21.16
N GLU A 253 -21.49 9.85 21.50
CA GLU A 253 -20.50 10.42 20.57
C GLU A 253 -19.36 9.44 20.27
N GLN A 254 -18.90 8.70 21.29
CA GLN A 254 -17.93 7.63 21.10
C GLN A 254 -18.47 6.57 20.12
N ALA A 255 -19.72 6.12 20.34
CA ALA A 255 -20.37 5.13 19.49
C ALA A 255 -20.54 5.64 18.04
N LYS A 256 -20.89 6.91 17.85
CA LYS A 256 -20.99 7.54 16.53
C LYS A 256 -19.65 7.55 15.80
N LYS A 257 -18.57 7.93 16.50
CA LYS A 257 -17.20 7.95 15.92
C LYS A 257 -16.72 6.54 15.55
N VAL A 258 -16.88 5.58 16.45
CA VAL A 258 -16.50 4.18 16.21
C VAL A 258 -17.30 3.62 15.03
N ARG A 259 -18.59 3.87 14.94
CA ARG A 259 -19.42 3.43 13.82
C ARG A 259 -18.94 4.03 12.50
N ALA A 260 -18.72 5.33 12.44
CA ALA A 260 -18.27 6.01 11.22
C ALA A 260 -16.94 5.48 10.71
N VAL A 261 -15.94 5.29 11.61
CA VAL A 261 -14.63 4.76 11.20
C VAL A 261 -14.71 3.28 10.81
N SER A 262 -15.59 2.51 11.48
CA SER A 262 -15.79 1.08 11.13
C SER A 262 -16.46 0.92 9.76
N GLU A 263 -17.32 1.84 9.38
CA GLU A 263 -17.91 1.90 8.04
C GLU A 263 -16.86 2.26 6.99
N LEU A 264 -16.07 3.30 7.26
CA LEU A 264 -15.01 3.77 6.36
C LEU A 264 -13.95 2.70 6.10
N CYS A 265 -13.56 1.93 7.13
CA CYS A 265 -12.53 0.90 7.04
C CYS A 265 -13.08 -0.51 6.78
N HIS A 266 -14.37 -0.66 6.46
CA HIS A 266 -15.02 -1.95 6.18
C HIS A 266 -14.88 -2.99 7.30
N LEU A 267 -15.07 -2.58 8.57
CA LEU A 267 -14.89 -3.42 9.75
C LEU A 267 -16.17 -3.93 10.40
N LYS A 268 -17.37 -3.60 9.85
CA LYS A 268 -18.67 -3.88 10.50
C LYS A 268 -18.82 -5.33 10.99
N ASN A 269 -18.40 -6.29 10.16
CA ASN A 269 -18.52 -7.72 10.45
C ASN A 269 -17.35 -8.30 11.26
N LEU A 270 -16.37 -7.45 11.62
CA LEU A 270 -15.11 -7.85 12.26
C LEU A 270 -15.00 -7.32 13.68
N LEU A 271 -15.95 -6.46 14.13
CA LEU A 271 -15.86 -5.73 15.40
C LEU A 271 -15.74 -6.63 16.64
N ASP A 272 -16.42 -7.78 16.62
CA ASP A 272 -16.43 -8.71 17.73
C ASP A 272 -15.36 -9.81 17.64
N ARG A 273 -14.54 -9.80 16.56
CA ARG A 273 -13.41 -10.73 16.39
C ARG A 273 -12.19 -10.29 17.18
N HIS A 274 -11.35 -11.25 17.53
CA HIS A 274 -10.03 -10.96 18.08
C HIS A 274 -9.12 -10.38 16.99
N PRO A 275 -8.35 -9.30 17.25
CA PRO A 275 -7.51 -8.67 16.22
C PRO A 275 -6.51 -9.63 15.55
N TYR A 276 -6.00 -10.61 16.28
CA TYR A 276 -5.05 -11.60 15.75
C TYR A 276 -5.70 -12.71 14.89
N ASP A 277 -7.04 -12.84 14.92
CA ASP A 277 -7.80 -13.78 14.08
C ASP A 277 -8.17 -13.14 12.72
N LEU A 278 -7.78 -11.91 12.49
CA LEU A 278 -8.00 -11.18 11.25
C LEU A 278 -6.91 -11.50 10.23
N SER A 279 -7.26 -11.48 8.94
CA SER A 279 -6.28 -11.51 7.84
C SER A 279 -5.36 -10.28 7.91
N GLY A 280 -4.21 -10.31 7.22
CA GLY A 280 -3.26 -9.19 7.18
C GLY A 280 -3.92 -7.88 6.77
N GLY A 281 -4.74 -7.91 5.70
CA GLY A 281 -5.47 -6.74 5.22
C GLY A 281 -6.54 -6.25 6.21
N GLU A 282 -7.25 -7.15 6.87
CA GLU A 282 -8.22 -6.78 7.91
C GLU A 282 -7.53 -6.15 9.13
N GLN A 283 -6.37 -6.68 9.54
CA GLN A 283 -5.55 -6.09 10.60
C GLN A 283 -5.08 -4.67 10.23
N GLN A 284 -4.64 -4.48 8.99
CA GLN A 284 -4.18 -3.17 8.52
C GLN A 284 -5.33 -2.15 8.51
N ARG A 285 -6.53 -2.53 8.04
CA ARG A 285 -7.72 -1.67 8.11
C ARG A 285 -8.16 -1.37 9.54
N ALA A 286 -8.09 -2.35 10.45
CA ALA A 286 -8.40 -2.15 11.86
C ALA A 286 -7.41 -1.20 12.55
N ALA A 287 -6.11 -1.34 12.27
CA ALA A 287 -5.07 -0.45 12.77
C ALA A 287 -5.24 0.98 12.23
N LEU A 288 -5.54 1.13 10.95
CA LEU A 288 -5.85 2.43 10.35
C LEU A 288 -7.06 3.08 11.03
N ALA A 289 -8.13 2.32 11.28
CA ALA A 289 -9.31 2.80 11.98
C ALA A 289 -8.98 3.35 13.38
N LYS A 290 -8.11 2.65 14.14
CA LYS A 290 -7.61 3.13 15.44
C LYS A 290 -6.94 4.51 15.31
N VAL A 291 -6.05 4.66 14.33
CA VAL A 291 -5.32 5.92 14.12
C VAL A 291 -6.27 7.03 13.70
N LEU A 292 -7.23 6.77 12.81
CA LEU A 292 -8.20 7.76 12.33
C LEU A 292 -9.15 8.26 13.43
N LEU A 293 -9.46 7.46 14.46
CA LEU A 293 -10.23 7.89 15.62
C LEU A 293 -9.58 9.05 16.39
N LEU A 294 -8.26 9.19 16.30
CA LEU A 294 -7.53 10.31 16.88
C LEU A 294 -7.75 11.62 16.13
N GLN A 295 -8.31 11.57 14.91
CA GLN A 295 -8.50 12.70 14.01
C GLN A 295 -7.20 13.50 13.80
N PRO A 296 -6.09 12.83 13.42
CA PRO A 296 -4.82 13.50 13.24
C PRO A 296 -4.87 14.47 12.06
N LYS A 297 -4.15 15.60 12.16
CA LYS A 297 -3.95 16.53 11.05
C LYS A 297 -2.88 16.07 10.07
N ILE A 298 -1.92 15.30 10.58
CA ILE A 298 -0.81 14.70 9.83
C ILE A 298 -0.88 13.19 10.05
N LEU A 299 -0.88 12.42 8.97
CA LEU A 299 -0.95 10.96 9.00
C LEU A 299 0.35 10.40 8.40
N LEU A 300 1.09 9.65 9.19
CA LEU A 300 2.28 8.92 8.76
C LEU A 300 1.91 7.45 8.54
N LEU A 301 2.15 6.94 7.33
CA LEU A 301 1.85 5.57 6.95
C LEU A 301 3.14 4.87 6.52
N ASP A 302 3.51 3.81 7.23
CA ASP A 302 4.69 3.00 6.92
C ASP A 302 4.28 1.70 6.25
N GLU A 303 4.57 1.57 4.95
CA GLU A 303 4.18 0.44 4.09
C GLU A 303 2.69 0.02 4.28
N PRO A 304 1.72 0.95 4.15
CA PRO A 304 0.33 0.71 4.56
C PRO A 304 -0.40 -0.34 3.72
N THR A 305 0.14 -0.70 2.56
CA THR A 305 -0.44 -1.70 1.65
C THR A 305 0.22 -3.08 1.77
N LYS A 306 1.18 -3.25 2.68
CA LYS A 306 1.83 -4.53 2.89
C LYS A 306 0.86 -5.56 3.46
N GLY A 307 0.70 -6.69 2.75
CA GLY A 307 -0.26 -7.73 3.12
C GLY A 307 -1.72 -7.37 2.85
N LEU A 308 -1.97 -6.39 1.98
CA LEU A 308 -3.27 -6.19 1.34
C LEU A 308 -3.29 -6.96 0.01
N ASP A 309 -4.35 -7.71 -0.20
CA ASP A 309 -4.65 -8.42 -1.44
C ASP A 309 -5.16 -7.47 -2.53
#